data_e8a74c77a9924d43eb3e83403b9e9a01
#
_entry.id   e8a74c77a9924d43eb3e83403b9e9a01
#
_cell.length_a   1.000
_cell.length_b   1.000
_cell.length_c   1.000
_cell.angle_alpha   90.00
_cell.angle_beta   90.00
_cell.angle_gamma   90.00
#
_symmetry.space_group_name_H-M   'P 1'
#
loop_
_entity.id
_entity.type
_entity.pdbx_description
1 polymer ?
#
loop_
_entity_poly.entity_id
_entity_poly.type
_entity_poly.pdbx_seq_one_letter_code
_entity_poly.pdbx_strand_id
1 'polypeptide(L)'
;MNERERLSSRLGFIMLSAGCAIGCGNVWKFPWMCGQYGGGGFVLLYFFCLVILGLPIMIMEFSVGRAAQASPIKMYQKLEKKGQKWHIHGYVSFFGSVALMAFYTVVTGWIVYYFVRFLTGNIQDLGFSSMITNPGVNVTYLAVTVVLAFGILCFGLQGGLERVTKYMMMLSLIHI
;
A
#
# COMPACT_ATOMS: atom_id res chain seq x y z
N MET A 1 0.16 -30.99 1.01
CA MET A 1 -0.01 -29.69 1.68
C MET A 1 0.95 -28.74 0.99
N ASN A 2 0.46 -27.78 0.22
CA ASN A 2 1.34 -26.78 -0.39
C ASN A 2 1.99 -25.98 0.72
N GLU A 3 3.30 -25.99 0.78
CA GLU A 3 4.05 -25.17 1.73
C GLU A 3 3.71 -23.70 1.46
N ARG A 4 3.40 -22.96 2.52
CA ARG A 4 3.05 -21.56 2.43
C ARG A 4 4.30 -20.78 2.02
N GLU A 5 4.22 -19.99 0.96
CA GLU A 5 5.30 -19.11 0.53
C GLU A 5 5.75 -18.19 1.67
N ARG A 6 7.05 -18.11 1.89
CA ARG A 6 7.67 -17.24 2.90
C ARG A 6 8.68 -16.33 2.22
N LEU A 7 8.92 -15.17 2.82
CA LEU A 7 9.96 -14.26 2.34
C LEU A 7 11.34 -14.88 2.51
N SER A 8 12.22 -14.62 1.55
CA SER A 8 13.54 -15.26 1.46
C SER A 8 14.53 -14.74 2.51
N SER A 9 14.37 -13.49 2.97
CA SER A 9 15.33 -12.84 3.86
C SER A 9 14.69 -11.80 4.80
N ARG A 10 15.41 -11.50 5.91
CA ARG A 10 15.01 -10.41 6.83
C ARG A 10 15.01 -9.05 6.12
N LEU A 11 15.99 -8.81 5.25
CA LEU A 11 16.04 -7.58 4.45
C LEU A 11 14.83 -7.50 3.51
N GLY A 12 14.44 -8.61 2.87
CA GLY A 12 13.23 -8.68 2.05
C GLY A 12 11.98 -8.32 2.82
N PHE A 13 11.84 -8.82 4.06
CA PHE A 13 10.73 -8.46 4.93
C PHE A 13 10.72 -6.96 5.27
N ILE A 14 11.86 -6.39 5.66
CA ILE A 14 11.96 -4.96 6.00
C ILE A 14 11.64 -4.09 4.78
N MET A 15 12.23 -4.38 3.63
CA MET A 15 11.99 -3.62 2.39
C MET A 15 10.55 -3.73 1.90
N LEU A 16 9.95 -4.92 1.98
CA LEU A 16 8.55 -5.11 1.63
C LEU A 16 7.63 -4.36 2.59
N SER A 17 7.87 -4.45 3.91
CA SER A 17 7.08 -3.74 4.92
C SER A 17 7.20 -2.22 4.76
N ALA A 18 8.40 -1.71 4.50
CA ALA A 18 8.62 -0.29 4.23
C ALA A 18 7.94 0.14 2.93
N GLY A 19 8.02 -0.66 1.86
CA GLY A 19 7.34 -0.40 0.60
C GLY A 19 5.82 -0.38 0.72
N CYS A 20 5.25 -1.26 1.56
CA CYS A 20 3.82 -1.23 1.88
C CYS A 20 3.42 -0.01 2.73
N ALA A 21 4.33 0.48 3.57
CA ALA A 21 4.08 1.66 4.41
C ALA A 21 4.20 2.98 3.63
N ILE A 22 5.07 3.05 2.61
CA ILE A 22 5.25 4.23 1.76
C ILE A 22 4.18 4.22 0.68
N GLY A 23 3.03 4.81 0.99
CA GLY A 23 1.92 4.97 0.05
C GLY A 23 1.79 6.39 -0.48
N CYS A 24 0.84 6.59 -1.39
CA CYS A 24 0.50 7.94 -1.91
C CYS A 24 0.19 8.95 -0.81
N GLY A 25 -0.31 8.49 0.34
CA GLY A 25 -0.55 9.34 1.51
C GLY A 25 0.71 10.03 2.02
N ASN A 26 1.82 9.34 2.04
CA ASN A 26 3.09 9.87 2.54
C ASN A 26 3.72 10.86 1.57
N VAL A 27 3.57 10.62 0.28
CA VAL A 27 4.18 11.46 -0.77
C VAL A 27 3.34 12.70 -1.06
N TRP A 28 2.04 12.59 -1.03
CA TRP A 28 1.12 13.65 -1.41
C TRP A 28 0.38 14.27 -0.22
N LYS A 29 -0.37 13.44 0.53
CA LYS A 29 -1.30 13.93 1.55
C LYS A 29 -0.57 14.51 2.77
N PHE A 30 0.45 13.81 3.25
CA PHE A 30 1.19 14.22 4.45
C PHE A 30 1.93 15.55 4.29
N PRO A 31 2.72 15.81 3.20
CA PRO A 31 3.36 17.09 2.99
C PRO A 31 2.36 18.24 2.87
N TRP A 32 1.23 18.01 2.19
CA TRP A 32 0.17 18.99 2.07
C TRP A 32 -0.43 19.35 3.44
N MET A 33 -0.77 18.35 4.25
CA MET A 33 -1.29 18.56 5.61
C MET A 33 -0.26 19.27 6.50
N CYS A 34 1.00 18.90 6.39
CA CYS A 34 2.09 19.57 7.11
C CYS A 34 2.12 21.08 6.80
N GLY A 35 2.01 21.45 5.54
CA GLY A 35 1.97 22.86 5.12
C GLY A 35 0.73 23.60 5.62
N GLN A 36 -0.44 22.94 5.68
CA GLN A 36 -1.69 23.55 6.10
C GLN A 36 -1.85 23.69 7.63
N TYR A 37 -1.30 22.77 8.41
CA TYR A 37 -1.57 22.64 9.85
C TYR A 37 -0.36 22.99 10.75
N GLY A 38 0.47 23.91 10.32
CA GLY A 38 1.52 24.49 11.19
C GLY A 38 2.89 23.80 11.10
N GLY A 39 3.17 23.10 10.00
CA GLY A 39 4.51 22.63 9.67
C GLY A 39 5.12 21.72 10.72
N GLY A 40 6.18 22.18 11.37
CA GLY A 40 6.91 21.39 12.36
C GLY A 40 6.09 21.00 13.59
N GLY A 41 5.14 21.83 14.04
CA GLY A 41 4.24 21.50 15.14
C GLY A 41 3.32 20.33 14.81
N PHE A 42 2.79 20.30 13.59
CA PHE A 42 2.01 19.16 13.09
C PHE A 42 2.85 17.87 13.06
N VAL A 43 4.09 17.94 12.58
CA VAL A 43 4.98 16.77 12.52
C VAL A 43 5.30 16.22 13.91
N LEU A 44 5.56 17.09 14.90
CA LEU A 44 5.80 16.67 16.29
C LEU A 44 4.58 15.97 16.89
N LEU A 45 3.39 16.55 16.71
CA LEU A 45 2.13 15.95 17.19
C LEU A 45 1.87 14.61 16.50
N TYR A 46 2.08 14.55 15.19
CA TYR A 46 1.95 13.30 14.43
C TYR A 46 2.89 12.21 14.95
N PHE A 47 4.17 12.56 15.19
CA PHE A 47 5.15 11.63 15.74
C PHE A 47 4.76 11.13 17.14
N PHE A 48 4.27 12.01 18.00
CA PHE A 48 3.75 11.64 19.31
C PHE A 48 2.59 10.66 19.24
N CYS A 49 1.61 10.93 18.37
CA CYS A 49 0.48 10.02 18.12
C CYS A 49 0.95 8.68 17.53
N LEU A 50 1.94 8.69 16.64
CA LEU A 50 2.50 7.48 16.06
C LEU A 50 3.12 6.58 17.13
N VAL A 51 3.86 7.15 18.09
CA VAL A 51 4.47 6.37 19.18
C VAL A 51 3.41 5.84 20.14
N ILE A 52 2.44 6.66 20.54
CA ILE A 52 1.45 6.27 21.55
C ILE A 52 0.37 5.34 21.00
N LEU A 53 -0.08 5.58 19.78
CA LEU A 53 -1.17 4.81 19.15
C LEU A 53 -0.66 3.81 18.12
N GLY A 54 0.24 4.24 17.23
CA GLY A 54 0.72 3.43 16.12
C GLY A 54 1.53 2.21 16.56
N LEU A 55 2.48 2.38 17.48
CA LEU A 55 3.29 1.27 17.98
C LEU A 55 2.47 0.17 18.67
N PRO A 56 1.59 0.45 19.64
CA PRO A 56 0.77 -0.58 20.27
C PRO A 56 -0.14 -1.30 19.27
N ILE A 57 -0.76 -0.58 18.34
CA ILE A 57 -1.62 -1.18 17.31
C ILE A 57 -0.80 -2.12 16.43
N MET A 58 0.36 -1.69 15.95
CA MET A 58 1.26 -2.50 15.12
C MET A 58 1.71 -3.78 15.85
N ILE A 59 2.07 -3.67 17.14
CA ILE A 59 2.47 -4.83 17.96
C ILE A 59 1.29 -5.81 18.09
N MET A 60 0.08 -5.31 18.32
CA MET A 60 -1.13 -6.16 18.38
C MET A 60 -1.38 -6.88 17.06
N GLU A 61 -1.33 -6.20 15.94
CA GLU A 61 -1.54 -6.79 14.60
C GLU A 61 -0.51 -7.87 14.28
N PHE A 62 0.77 -7.59 14.54
CA PHE A 62 1.83 -8.59 14.35
C PHE A 62 1.68 -9.79 15.28
N SER A 63 1.26 -9.59 16.52
CA SER A 63 1.04 -10.67 17.49
C SER A 63 -0.08 -11.59 17.04
N VAL A 64 -1.21 -11.03 16.61
CA VAL A 64 -2.37 -11.77 16.11
C VAL A 64 -2.02 -12.50 14.80
N GLY A 65 -1.35 -11.83 13.87
CA GLY A 65 -0.91 -12.43 12.62
C GLY A 65 0.07 -13.61 12.83
N ARG A 66 0.99 -13.45 13.78
CA ARG A 66 1.97 -14.49 14.16
C ARG A 66 1.32 -15.69 14.84
N ALA A 67 0.33 -15.45 15.71
CA ALA A 67 -0.39 -16.51 16.41
C ALA A 67 -1.25 -17.35 15.47
N ALA A 68 -1.93 -16.72 14.54
CA ALA A 68 -2.88 -17.40 13.65
C ALA A 68 -2.21 -18.02 12.42
N GLN A 69 -1.23 -17.35 11.84
CA GLN A 69 -0.57 -17.74 10.58
C GLN A 69 -1.57 -18.10 9.46
N ALA A 70 -2.62 -17.30 9.31
CA ALA A 70 -3.72 -17.52 8.38
C ALA A 70 -4.14 -16.22 7.69
N SER A 71 -5.00 -16.32 6.67
CA SER A 71 -5.63 -15.13 6.06
C SER A 71 -6.51 -14.40 7.08
N PRO A 72 -6.80 -13.10 6.92
CA PRO A 72 -7.53 -12.31 7.91
C PRO A 72 -8.83 -12.96 8.40
N ILE A 73 -9.64 -13.50 7.50
CA ILE A 73 -10.90 -14.16 7.86
C ILE A 73 -10.63 -15.41 8.71
N LYS A 74 -9.75 -16.29 8.24
CA LYS A 74 -9.42 -17.54 8.95
C LYS A 74 -8.65 -17.28 10.25
N MET A 75 -7.93 -16.17 10.33
CA MET A 75 -7.21 -15.74 11.51
C MET A 75 -8.16 -15.49 12.68
N TYR A 76 -9.20 -14.70 12.46
CA TYR A 76 -10.21 -14.45 13.50
C TYR A 76 -11.00 -15.72 13.86
N GLN A 77 -11.40 -16.51 12.86
CA GLN A 77 -12.08 -17.81 13.10
C GLN A 77 -11.24 -18.78 13.96
N LYS A 78 -9.91 -18.76 13.79
CA LYS A 78 -8.99 -19.64 14.51
C LYS A 78 -8.74 -19.20 15.95
N LEU A 79 -8.76 -17.88 16.18
CA LEU A 79 -8.43 -17.29 17.49
C LEU A 79 -9.66 -16.98 18.34
N GLU A 80 -10.86 -16.92 17.75
CA GLU A 80 -12.09 -16.64 18.51
C GLU A 80 -12.47 -17.81 19.42
N LYS A 81 -13.02 -17.47 20.58
CA LYS A 81 -13.59 -18.45 21.52
C LYS A 81 -15.03 -18.77 21.13
N LYS A 82 -15.51 -19.94 21.54
CA LYS A 82 -16.91 -20.35 21.34
C LYS A 82 -17.89 -19.27 21.86
N GLY A 83 -18.78 -18.83 20.98
CA GLY A 83 -19.78 -17.78 21.29
C GLY A 83 -19.36 -16.35 20.92
N GLN A 84 -18.11 -16.13 20.52
CA GLN A 84 -17.66 -14.82 20.00
C GLN A 84 -17.90 -14.75 18.48
N LYS A 85 -17.98 -13.51 17.95
CA LYS A 85 -18.28 -13.26 16.53
C LYS A 85 -17.16 -12.40 15.87
N TRP A 86 -15.92 -12.60 16.28
CA TRP A 86 -14.78 -11.84 15.74
C TRP A 86 -14.49 -12.13 14.27
N HIS A 87 -14.95 -13.27 13.74
CA HIS A 87 -14.87 -13.59 12.31
C HIS A 87 -15.55 -12.52 11.43
N ILE A 88 -16.58 -11.82 11.93
CA ILE A 88 -17.24 -10.73 11.21
C ILE A 88 -16.24 -9.61 10.91
N HIS A 89 -15.37 -9.26 11.86
CA HIS A 89 -14.30 -8.29 11.65
C HIS A 89 -13.35 -8.72 10.53
N GLY A 90 -13.06 -10.00 10.39
CA GLY A 90 -12.28 -10.54 9.28
C GLY A 90 -12.91 -10.26 7.90
N TYR A 91 -14.22 -10.40 7.78
CA TYR A 91 -14.92 -10.04 6.55
C TYR A 91 -14.92 -8.53 6.29
N VAL A 92 -15.17 -7.72 7.31
CA VAL A 92 -15.11 -6.24 7.20
C VAL A 92 -13.72 -5.80 6.74
N SER A 93 -12.65 -6.34 7.32
CA SER A 93 -11.27 -6.07 6.92
C SER A 93 -11.00 -6.48 5.46
N PHE A 94 -11.55 -7.63 5.03
CA PHE A 94 -11.41 -8.08 3.64
C PHE A 94 -12.08 -7.11 2.66
N PHE A 95 -13.33 -6.75 2.88
CA PHE A 95 -14.03 -5.78 2.02
C PHE A 95 -13.38 -4.39 2.05
N GLY A 96 -12.91 -3.94 3.22
CA GLY A 96 -12.15 -2.70 3.35
C GLY A 96 -10.87 -2.72 2.53
N SER A 97 -10.14 -3.83 2.53
CA SER A 97 -8.92 -4.00 1.74
C SER A 97 -9.20 -4.00 0.23
N VAL A 98 -10.31 -4.62 -0.21
CA VAL A 98 -10.73 -4.60 -1.62
C VAL A 98 -11.09 -3.17 -2.07
N ALA A 99 -11.86 -2.45 -1.27
CA ALA A 99 -12.22 -1.06 -1.57
C ALA A 99 -10.99 -0.15 -1.61
N LEU A 100 -10.07 -0.33 -0.67
CA LEU A 100 -8.80 0.39 -0.64
C LEU A 100 -7.95 0.09 -1.88
N MET A 101 -7.85 -1.18 -2.29
CA MET A 101 -7.12 -1.60 -3.49
C MET A 101 -7.70 -0.95 -4.74
N ALA A 102 -9.02 -0.92 -4.88
CA ALA A 102 -9.68 -0.26 -6.01
C ALA A 102 -9.31 1.23 -6.08
N PHE A 103 -9.38 1.93 -4.96
CA PHE A 103 -8.97 3.34 -4.88
C PHE A 103 -7.50 3.54 -5.26
N TYR A 104 -6.58 2.77 -4.67
CA TYR A 104 -5.14 2.90 -4.95
C TYR A 104 -4.81 2.57 -6.39
N THR A 105 -5.48 1.62 -7.02
CA THR A 105 -5.25 1.28 -8.43
C THR A 105 -5.57 2.45 -9.35
N VAL A 106 -6.66 3.18 -9.09
CA VAL A 106 -7.01 4.39 -9.86
C VAL A 106 -5.96 5.47 -9.68
N VAL A 107 -5.58 5.78 -8.43
CA VAL A 107 -4.56 6.82 -8.13
C VAL A 107 -3.21 6.45 -8.75
N THR A 108 -2.82 5.19 -8.71
CA THR A 108 -1.60 4.71 -9.36
C THR A 108 -1.67 4.89 -10.87
N GLY A 109 -2.83 4.65 -11.48
CA GLY A 109 -3.06 4.94 -12.89
C GLY A 109 -2.79 6.41 -13.25
N TRP A 110 -3.22 7.35 -12.43
CA TRP A 110 -2.92 8.78 -12.61
C TRP A 110 -1.43 9.08 -12.49
N ILE A 111 -0.74 8.48 -11.54
CA ILE A 111 0.71 8.65 -11.38
C ILE A 111 1.45 8.10 -12.62
N VAL A 112 1.06 6.93 -13.13
CA VAL A 112 1.63 6.34 -14.34
C VAL A 112 1.37 7.22 -15.56
N TYR A 113 0.17 7.82 -15.67
CA TYR A 113 -0.14 8.79 -16.74
C TYR A 113 0.85 9.97 -16.71
N TYR A 114 1.01 10.64 -15.58
CA TYR A 114 1.94 11.76 -15.46
C TYR A 114 3.38 11.33 -15.72
N PHE A 115 3.80 10.18 -15.20
CA PHE A 115 5.13 9.65 -15.46
C PHE A 115 5.41 9.48 -16.96
N VAL A 116 4.49 8.89 -17.70
CA VAL A 116 4.62 8.74 -19.16
C VAL A 116 4.64 10.08 -19.88
N ARG A 117 3.79 11.03 -19.46
CA ARG A 117 3.74 12.38 -20.04
C ARG A 117 5.08 13.11 -19.84
N PHE A 118 5.68 13.02 -18.66
CA PHE A 118 7.00 13.63 -18.40
C PHE A 118 8.11 12.95 -19.20
N LEU A 119 8.10 11.62 -19.31
CA LEU A 119 9.10 10.89 -20.10
C LEU A 119 9.02 11.23 -21.59
N THR A 120 7.83 11.43 -22.12
CA THR A 120 7.64 11.75 -23.53
C THR A 120 7.80 13.24 -23.87
N GLY A 121 8.10 14.07 -22.86
CA GLY A 121 8.26 15.53 -23.02
C GLY A 121 6.96 16.27 -23.37
N ASN A 122 5.83 15.59 -23.36
CA ASN A 122 4.52 16.15 -23.70
C ASN A 122 3.90 16.81 -22.44
N ILE A 123 4.43 17.98 -22.07
CA ILE A 123 4.09 18.69 -20.83
C ILE A 123 2.89 19.66 -21.03
N GLN A 124 2.39 19.81 -22.24
CA GLN A 124 1.22 20.66 -22.53
C GLN A 124 -0.03 20.04 -21.94
N ASP A 125 -0.91 20.86 -21.36
CA ASP A 125 -2.19 20.47 -20.76
C ASP A 125 -2.11 19.40 -19.65
N LEU A 126 -1.19 19.54 -18.70
CA LEU A 126 -1.09 18.69 -17.53
C LEU A 126 -2.11 19.02 -16.42
N GLY A 127 -3.21 19.68 -16.77
CA GLY A 127 -4.26 20.01 -15.83
C GLY A 127 -4.89 18.75 -15.21
N PHE A 128 -4.85 18.62 -13.88
CA PHE A 128 -5.44 17.48 -13.17
C PHE A 128 -6.94 17.36 -13.48
N SER A 129 -7.65 18.50 -13.53
CA SER A 129 -9.09 18.52 -13.84
C SER A 129 -9.41 18.01 -15.23
N SER A 130 -8.61 18.33 -16.25
CA SER A 130 -8.80 17.84 -17.61
C SER A 130 -8.53 16.34 -17.74
N MET A 131 -7.53 15.84 -17.00
CA MET A 131 -7.19 14.41 -16.97
C MET A 131 -8.28 13.59 -16.29
N ILE A 132 -8.77 14.00 -15.12
CA ILE A 132 -9.74 13.24 -14.34
C ILE A 132 -11.12 13.16 -15.03
N THR A 133 -11.47 14.17 -15.84
CA THR A 133 -12.72 14.19 -16.61
C THR A 133 -12.66 13.39 -17.91
N ASN A 134 -11.48 12.92 -18.33
CA ASN A 134 -11.33 12.14 -19.54
C ASN A 134 -11.43 10.62 -19.24
N PRO A 135 -12.57 9.96 -19.50
CA PRO A 135 -12.76 8.55 -19.17
C PRO A 135 -11.82 7.63 -19.97
N GLY A 136 -11.47 7.98 -21.21
CA GLY A 136 -10.55 7.18 -22.02
C GLY A 136 -9.16 7.10 -21.41
N VAL A 137 -8.61 8.22 -20.95
CA VAL A 137 -7.33 8.27 -20.26
C VAL A 137 -7.38 7.46 -18.98
N ASN A 138 -8.40 7.67 -18.14
CA ASN A 138 -8.54 6.97 -16.86
C ASN A 138 -8.61 5.45 -17.03
N VAL A 139 -9.45 4.96 -17.93
CA VAL A 139 -9.60 3.51 -18.17
C VAL A 139 -8.33 2.90 -18.73
N THR A 140 -7.66 3.58 -19.67
CA THR A 140 -6.42 3.08 -20.27
C THR A 140 -5.32 2.92 -19.23
N TYR A 141 -5.05 3.95 -18.43
CA TYR A 141 -3.97 3.90 -17.42
C TYR A 141 -4.33 3.04 -16.22
N LEU A 142 -5.63 2.91 -15.89
CA LEU A 142 -6.11 1.91 -14.94
C LEU A 142 -5.79 0.50 -15.45
N ALA A 143 -6.13 0.19 -16.70
CA ALA A 143 -5.86 -1.12 -17.30
C ALA A 143 -4.34 -1.43 -17.33
N VAL A 144 -3.52 -0.46 -17.72
CA VAL A 144 -2.05 -0.60 -17.71
C VAL A 144 -1.56 -0.92 -16.28
N THR A 145 -2.03 -0.19 -15.28
CA THR A 145 -1.66 -0.42 -13.88
C THR A 145 -2.06 -1.81 -13.40
N VAL A 146 -3.28 -2.25 -13.72
CA VAL A 146 -3.77 -3.59 -13.37
C VAL A 146 -2.90 -4.67 -14.02
N VAL A 147 -2.63 -4.56 -15.32
CA VAL A 147 -1.79 -5.53 -16.06
C VAL A 147 -0.38 -5.60 -15.46
N LEU A 148 0.25 -4.46 -15.16
CA LEU A 148 1.57 -4.41 -14.54
C LEU A 148 1.57 -5.05 -13.15
N ALA A 149 0.59 -4.71 -12.31
CA ALA A 149 0.48 -5.23 -10.95
C ALA A 149 0.27 -6.75 -10.96
N PHE A 150 -0.68 -7.24 -11.73
CA PHE A 150 -0.92 -8.69 -11.85
C PHE A 150 0.24 -9.41 -12.54
N GLY A 151 0.90 -8.78 -13.52
CA GLY A 151 2.11 -9.31 -14.12
C GLY A 151 3.20 -9.58 -13.09
N ILE A 152 3.47 -8.63 -12.18
CA ILE A 152 4.43 -8.81 -11.08
C ILE A 152 3.98 -9.93 -10.13
N LEU A 153 2.69 -9.99 -9.78
CA LEU A 153 2.14 -11.01 -8.88
C LEU A 153 2.19 -12.42 -9.48
N CYS A 154 2.12 -12.59 -10.79
CA CYS A 154 2.24 -13.88 -11.47
C CYS A 154 3.60 -14.55 -11.25
N PHE A 155 4.66 -13.80 -10.95
CA PHE A 155 5.99 -14.35 -10.60
C PHE A 155 6.10 -14.82 -9.15
N GLY A 156 4.99 -14.76 -8.39
CA GLY A 156 4.95 -15.19 -6.99
C GLY A 156 5.55 -14.18 -6.00
N LEU A 157 5.55 -14.58 -4.73
CA LEU A 157 5.99 -13.70 -3.64
C LEU A 157 7.48 -13.39 -3.69
N GLN A 158 8.32 -14.41 -3.83
CA GLN A 158 9.79 -14.26 -3.78
C GLN A 158 10.36 -13.74 -5.09
N GLY A 159 9.93 -14.29 -6.23
CA GLY A 159 10.45 -13.96 -7.55
C GLY A 159 9.92 -12.63 -8.10
N GLY A 160 8.68 -12.31 -7.79
CA GLY A 160 7.99 -11.10 -8.24
C GLY A 160 8.03 -9.99 -7.20
N LEU A 161 7.13 -10.09 -6.23
CA LEU A 161 6.86 -8.99 -5.30
C LEU A 161 8.09 -8.59 -4.47
N GLU A 162 8.77 -9.55 -3.83
CA GLU A 162 9.94 -9.26 -2.97
C GLU A 162 11.09 -8.65 -3.79
N ARG A 163 11.36 -9.19 -4.97
CA ARG A 163 12.45 -8.71 -5.83
C ARG A 163 12.18 -7.29 -6.34
N VAL A 164 11.01 -7.05 -6.92
CA VAL A 164 10.64 -5.74 -7.45
C VAL A 164 10.65 -4.70 -6.35
N THR A 165 10.04 -5.00 -5.19
CA THR A 165 10.00 -4.06 -4.06
C THR A 165 11.39 -3.72 -3.53
N LYS A 166 12.32 -4.68 -3.46
CA LYS A 166 13.70 -4.40 -3.06
C LYS A 166 14.37 -3.37 -3.97
N TYR A 167 14.28 -3.55 -5.29
CA TYR A 167 14.89 -2.61 -6.25
C TYR A 167 14.21 -1.24 -6.20
N MET A 168 12.88 -1.19 -6.17
CA MET A 168 12.15 0.06 -6.10
C MET A 168 12.44 0.84 -4.80
N MET A 169 12.52 0.14 -3.66
CA MET A 169 12.86 0.76 -2.39
C MET A 169 14.30 1.28 -2.36
N MET A 170 15.26 0.55 -2.92
CA MET A 170 16.63 1.04 -3.06
C MET A 170 16.71 2.30 -3.92
N LEU A 171 16.03 2.32 -5.06
CA LEU A 171 15.94 3.51 -5.92
C LEU A 171 15.28 4.68 -5.19
N SER A 172 14.20 4.45 -4.46
CA SER A 172 13.51 5.48 -3.69
C SER A 172 14.41 6.08 -2.60
N LEU A 173 15.16 5.26 -1.87
CA LEU A 173 16.07 5.71 -0.82
C LEU A 173 17.29 6.49 -1.36
N ILE A 174 17.72 6.25 -2.60
CA ILE A 174 18.81 6.99 -3.24
C ILE A 174 18.34 8.41 -3.64
N HIS A 175 17.05 8.61 -3.90
CA HIS A 175 16.48 9.90 -4.33
C HIS A 175 15.96 10.77 -3.19
N ILE A 176 15.99 10.30 -1.95
CA ILE A 176 15.67 11.07 -0.74
C ILE A 176 16.96 11.65 -0.16
#